data_0017b9bfac8dfd18b9a667a36ec5e0b5
#
_entry.id   0017b9bfac8dfd18b9a667a36ec5e0b5
#
_cell.length_a   1.000
_cell.length_b   1.000
_cell.length_c   1.000
_cell.angle_alpha   90.00
_cell.angle_beta   90.00
_cell.angle_gamma   90.00
#
_symmetry.space_group_name_H-M   'P 1'
#
loop_
_entity.id
_entity.type
_entity.pdbx_description
1 polymer ?
#
loop_
_entity_poly.entity_id
_entity_poly.type
_entity_poly.pdbx_seq_one_letter_code
_entity_poly.pdbx_strand_id
1 'polypeptide(L)'
;MTPAVAAPPPPRSTNPVVRITEDLRRERAVGVPFPPGDTRFSMARTMGFLRDPLTLLLGAYERYGPVFTLRVFHQNVVFMLGPAANHYILVSDAANFSWRDGHYHDLIPFLGDGLLSIDGDFHWQSRRAMLPMFHRERIAASQKLMVDEVEAAMDRWHDGMRVDVYAWTRELALRIAMRALFGMDPDRATARHDAAHEFEEALGFWSKDYILQLMRGPGTPWARMQAARRNLDEIVYAELTRRRASGEHGDDLLGLLLDTQDGDGLTLSDRHIRDQVMTLMFAGHDTTTSTVAFLFYELARNPGLADAADFDLDLAVDETLRLYPPAWVGPRRSVAPFEFAGVAVPGGVPVEYSSWASHHLPDVWDEPFAFKPERFAPGRREQLPKGAYVPFGGGSRTCIGMRFGQAEIGVIARAILRRFRLDLEPGYRMHVRQMPTIGPKHGLPVTVRASAPAAGLEPATALVA
;
A
#
# COMPACT_ATOMS: atom_id res chain seq x y z
N MET A 1 -4.10 11.88 36.05
CA MET A 1 -4.21 12.55 34.75
C MET A 1 -3.09 11.99 33.86
N THR A 2 -3.45 11.16 32.90
CA THR A 2 -2.48 10.73 31.88
C THR A 2 -2.09 11.94 31.04
N PRO A 3 -0.80 12.20 30.79
CA PRO A 3 -0.40 13.35 29.99
C PRO A 3 -1.05 13.26 28.61
N ALA A 4 -1.59 14.37 28.12
CA ALA A 4 -2.12 14.46 26.78
C ALA A 4 -1.01 14.06 25.79
N VAL A 5 -1.31 13.13 24.89
CA VAL A 5 -0.32 12.67 23.91
C VAL A 5 0.09 13.83 23.03
N ALA A 6 1.37 14.06 22.94
CA ALA A 6 1.93 15.15 22.14
C ALA A 6 1.56 14.94 20.66
N ALA A 7 1.00 15.96 20.03
CA ALA A 7 0.78 15.97 18.59
C ALA A 7 2.11 15.69 17.84
N PRO A 8 2.05 15.03 16.68
CA PRO A 8 3.26 14.76 15.90
C PRO A 8 3.97 16.08 15.54
N PRO A 9 5.30 16.07 15.43
CA PRO A 9 6.06 17.28 15.06
C PRO A 9 5.58 17.80 13.69
N PRO A 10 5.73 19.12 13.42
CA PRO A 10 5.32 19.69 12.16
C PRO A 10 5.99 18.98 10.98
N PRO A 11 5.31 18.81 9.83
CA PRO A 11 5.88 18.19 8.67
C PRO A 11 7.05 19.02 8.12
N ARG A 12 7.99 18.34 7.46
CA ARG A 12 9.11 19.00 6.76
C ARG A 12 8.59 19.92 5.64
N SER A 13 9.41 20.85 5.22
CA SER A 13 9.08 21.77 4.12
C SER A 13 8.65 21.01 2.86
N THR A 14 7.60 21.48 2.21
CA THR A 14 7.16 20.97 0.90
C THR A 14 7.92 21.60 -0.27
N ASN A 15 8.80 22.59 0.01
CA ASN A 15 9.65 23.19 -1.01
C ASN A 15 10.82 22.26 -1.33
N PRO A 16 10.94 21.78 -2.60
CA PRO A 16 11.97 20.80 -2.97
C PRO A 16 13.41 21.30 -2.71
N VAL A 17 13.68 22.59 -2.93
CA VAL A 17 15.02 23.17 -2.73
C VAL A 17 15.40 23.14 -1.26
N VAL A 18 14.47 23.53 -0.39
CA VAL A 18 14.69 23.49 1.07
C VAL A 18 14.96 22.05 1.51
N ARG A 19 14.15 21.11 1.06
CA ARG A 19 14.30 19.68 1.39
C ARG A 19 15.63 19.11 0.95
N ILE A 20 16.00 19.31 -0.31
CA ILE A 20 17.30 18.86 -0.84
C ILE A 20 18.45 19.45 -0.02
N THR A 21 18.37 20.73 0.32
CA THR A 21 19.40 21.40 1.13
C THR A 21 19.49 20.81 2.54
N GLU A 22 18.36 20.54 3.18
CA GLU A 22 18.30 19.90 4.50
C GLU A 22 18.87 18.48 4.46
N ASP A 23 18.50 17.69 3.47
CA ASP A 23 18.97 16.31 3.31
C ASP A 23 20.50 16.27 3.11
N LEU A 24 21.04 17.15 2.26
CA LEU A 24 22.48 17.26 2.06
C LEU A 24 23.23 17.74 3.32
N ARG A 25 22.61 18.63 4.13
CA ARG A 25 23.20 19.04 5.42
C ARG A 25 23.22 17.88 6.41
N ARG A 26 22.11 17.14 6.53
CA ARG A 26 22.01 15.95 7.39
C ARG A 26 23.04 14.90 6.98
N GLU A 27 23.16 14.60 5.67
CA GLU A 27 24.13 13.64 5.17
C GLU A 27 25.58 14.03 5.49
N ARG A 28 25.93 15.33 5.38
CA ARG A 28 27.27 15.83 5.73
C ARG A 28 27.57 15.79 7.23
N ALA A 29 26.54 15.82 8.07
CA ALA A 29 26.68 15.74 9.52
C ALA A 29 26.83 14.30 10.04
N VAL A 30 26.73 13.29 9.15
CA VAL A 30 26.90 11.88 9.51
C VAL A 30 28.34 11.61 9.90
N GLY A 31 28.55 11.19 11.16
CA GLY A 31 29.88 10.96 11.74
C GLY A 31 30.43 9.55 11.53
N VAL A 32 29.68 8.64 10.91
CA VAL A 32 30.05 7.25 10.67
C VAL A 32 29.99 6.97 9.17
N PRO A 33 30.93 6.21 8.59
CA PRO A 33 30.88 5.83 7.18
C PRO A 33 29.57 5.12 6.85
N PHE A 34 29.08 5.35 5.64
CA PHE A 34 27.94 4.58 5.12
C PHE A 34 28.35 3.11 4.83
N PRO A 35 27.41 2.16 4.92
CA PRO A 35 27.62 0.77 4.47
C PRO A 35 28.22 0.70 3.06
N PRO A 36 28.89 -0.43 2.71
CA PRO A 36 29.42 -0.65 1.36
C PRO A 36 28.38 -0.33 0.27
N GLY A 37 28.85 0.20 -0.86
CA GLY A 37 27.91 0.52 -1.95
C GLY A 37 28.36 1.65 -2.84
N ASP A 38 27.43 2.12 -3.63
CA ASP A 38 27.63 3.16 -4.64
C ASP A 38 27.15 4.55 -4.13
N THR A 39 28.01 5.26 -3.41
CA THR A 39 27.70 6.56 -2.77
C THR A 39 27.92 7.77 -3.69
N ARG A 40 28.51 7.61 -4.86
CA ARG A 40 28.70 8.67 -5.85
C ARG A 40 27.43 8.89 -6.65
N PHE A 41 27.12 10.14 -6.98
CA PHE A 41 26.00 10.45 -7.87
C PHE A 41 26.16 9.78 -9.24
N SER A 42 25.10 9.17 -9.73
CA SER A 42 25.00 8.56 -11.05
C SER A 42 23.60 8.75 -11.61
N MET A 43 23.49 9.48 -12.72
CA MET A 43 22.23 9.63 -13.42
C MET A 43 21.71 8.28 -13.95
N ALA A 44 22.60 7.45 -14.46
CA ALA A 44 22.24 6.12 -14.97
C ALA A 44 21.61 5.24 -13.87
N ARG A 45 22.20 5.25 -12.66
CA ARG A 45 21.64 4.52 -11.51
C ARG A 45 20.29 5.10 -11.08
N THR A 46 20.19 6.42 -10.97
CA THR A 46 18.92 7.08 -10.62
C THR A 46 17.83 6.73 -11.63
N MET A 47 18.12 6.76 -12.91
CA MET A 47 17.16 6.36 -13.95
C MET A 47 16.87 4.86 -13.94
N GLY A 48 17.87 4.03 -13.61
CA GLY A 48 17.70 2.59 -13.39
C GLY A 48 16.73 2.32 -12.25
N PHE A 49 16.91 2.99 -11.12
CA PHE A 49 16.02 2.89 -9.96
C PHE A 49 14.57 3.29 -10.29
N LEU A 50 14.39 4.34 -11.10
CA LEU A 50 13.05 4.79 -11.51
C LEU A 50 12.38 3.85 -12.53
N ARG A 51 13.16 3.08 -13.30
CA ARG A 51 12.62 2.20 -14.35
C ARG A 51 12.45 0.77 -13.90
N ASP A 52 13.43 0.24 -13.20
CA ASP A 52 13.50 -1.14 -12.75
C ASP A 52 14.28 -1.24 -11.43
N PRO A 53 13.66 -0.83 -10.31
CA PRO A 53 14.29 -0.90 -9.00
C PRO A 53 14.59 -2.33 -8.57
N LEU A 54 13.79 -3.32 -9.00
CA LEU A 54 13.97 -4.72 -8.63
C LEU A 54 15.31 -5.25 -9.10
N THR A 55 15.60 -5.16 -10.40
CA THR A 55 16.88 -5.59 -10.98
C THR A 55 18.06 -4.86 -10.34
N LEU A 56 17.92 -3.55 -10.10
CA LEU A 56 18.97 -2.76 -9.45
C LEU A 56 19.26 -3.23 -8.02
N LEU A 57 18.23 -3.49 -7.23
CA LEU A 57 18.34 -3.90 -5.83
C LEU A 57 18.90 -5.33 -5.72
N LEU A 58 18.45 -6.25 -6.58
CA LEU A 58 18.97 -7.62 -6.62
C LEU A 58 20.46 -7.65 -7.00
N GLY A 59 20.86 -6.91 -8.04
CA GLY A 59 22.27 -6.80 -8.42
C GLY A 59 23.16 -6.13 -7.36
N ALA A 60 22.60 -5.18 -6.60
CA ALA A 60 23.31 -4.58 -5.47
C ALA A 60 23.43 -5.57 -4.28
N TYR A 61 22.39 -6.34 -3.99
CA TYR A 61 22.41 -7.39 -2.99
C TYR A 61 23.49 -8.46 -3.31
N GLU A 62 23.51 -8.92 -4.54
CA GLU A 62 24.54 -9.91 -5.00
C GLU A 62 25.97 -9.37 -4.82
N ARG A 63 26.16 -8.07 -5.07
CA ARG A 63 27.48 -7.43 -5.02
C ARG A 63 27.95 -7.07 -3.61
N TYR A 64 27.05 -6.58 -2.76
CA TYR A 64 27.39 -5.95 -1.49
C TYR A 64 26.84 -6.71 -0.27
N GLY A 65 25.98 -7.71 -0.47
CA GLY A 65 25.31 -8.43 0.61
C GLY A 65 24.02 -7.74 1.09
N PRO A 66 23.52 -8.12 2.27
CA PRO A 66 22.17 -7.73 2.73
C PRO A 66 22.04 -6.27 3.20
N VAL A 67 23.16 -5.55 3.38
CA VAL A 67 23.18 -4.16 3.82
C VAL A 67 24.10 -3.37 2.91
N PHE A 68 23.56 -2.43 2.17
CA PHE A 68 24.34 -1.63 1.22
C PHE A 68 23.78 -0.23 1.04
N THR A 69 24.59 0.66 0.48
CA THR A 69 24.20 2.05 0.19
C THR A 69 24.14 2.29 -1.30
N LEU A 70 23.03 2.86 -1.75
CA LEU A 70 22.91 3.42 -3.10
C LEU A 70 22.61 4.90 -3.01
N ARG A 71 23.34 5.70 -3.79
CA ARG A 71 22.94 7.09 -4.00
C ARG A 71 21.84 7.15 -5.05
N VAL A 72 20.62 7.47 -4.57
CA VAL A 72 19.45 7.68 -5.39
C VAL A 72 19.10 9.16 -5.34
N PHE A 73 19.02 9.81 -6.48
CA PHE A 73 18.90 11.26 -6.56
C PHE A 73 20.03 11.97 -5.79
N HIS A 74 19.66 12.80 -4.81
CA HIS A 74 20.60 13.62 -4.03
C HIS A 74 21.03 12.98 -2.70
N GLN A 75 20.44 11.82 -2.32
CA GLN A 75 20.67 11.18 -1.02
C GLN A 75 21.35 9.82 -1.13
N ASN A 76 22.17 9.49 -0.15
CA ASN A 76 22.56 8.13 0.14
C ASN A 76 21.45 7.42 0.91
N VAL A 77 20.95 6.33 0.38
CA VAL A 77 19.92 5.48 0.98
C VAL A 77 20.54 4.15 1.33
N VAL A 78 20.41 3.73 2.56
CA VAL A 78 20.83 2.41 3.02
C VAL A 78 19.70 1.42 2.75
N PHE A 79 19.96 0.41 1.96
CA PHE A 79 19.04 -0.69 1.72
C PHE A 79 19.41 -1.88 2.60
N MET A 80 18.39 -2.49 3.20
CA MET A 80 18.51 -3.70 4.00
C MET A 80 17.54 -4.75 3.43
N LEU A 81 18.06 -5.84 2.91
CA LEU A 81 17.28 -6.84 2.19
C LEU A 81 17.42 -8.24 2.80
N GLY A 82 16.37 -9.03 2.63
CA GLY A 82 16.30 -10.41 3.07
C GLY A 82 15.56 -10.60 4.40
N PRO A 83 15.29 -11.87 4.77
CA PRO A 83 14.44 -12.19 5.92
C PRO A 83 14.91 -11.58 7.24
N ALA A 84 16.19 -11.71 7.54
CA ALA A 84 16.76 -11.17 8.78
C ALA A 84 16.68 -9.63 8.84
N ALA A 85 16.95 -8.95 7.72
CA ALA A 85 16.84 -7.49 7.62
C ALA A 85 15.40 -7.01 7.78
N ASN A 86 14.46 -7.65 7.10
CA ASN A 86 13.03 -7.36 7.24
C ASN A 86 12.58 -7.54 8.70
N HIS A 87 12.95 -8.67 9.33
CA HIS A 87 12.60 -8.93 10.72
C HIS A 87 13.23 -7.90 11.67
N TYR A 88 14.47 -7.49 11.42
CA TYR A 88 15.16 -6.48 12.23
C TYR A 88 14.44 -5.13 12.18
N ILE A 89 14.18 -4.60 10.99
CA ILE A 89 13.52 -3.30 10.81
C ILE A 89 12.06 -3.31 11.29
N LEU A 90 11.34 -4.41 11.07
CA LEU A 90 9.91 -4.46 11.34
C LEU A 90 9.56 -4.89 12.75
N VAL A 91 10.44 -5.63 13.43
CA VAL A 91 10.14 -6.28 14.71
C VAL A 91 11.21 -6.02 15.76
N SER A 92 12.46 -6.48 15.54
CA SER A 92 13.46 -6.57 16.61
C SER A 92 13.93 -5.19 17.09
N ASP A 93 14.12 -4.24 16.19
CA ASP A 93 14.61 -2.88 16.48
C ASP A 93 13.70 -1.81 15.86
N ALA A 94 12.41 -2.10 15.73
CA ALA A 94 11.45 -1.24 15.03
C ALA A 94 11.39 0.20 15.60
N ALA A 95 11.68 0.38 16.87
CA ALA A 95 11.72 1.69 17.53
C ALA A 95 12.83 2.61 16.99
N ASN A 96 13.88 2.03 16.41
CA ASN A 96 14.99 2.79 15.81
C ASN A 96 14.70 3.28 14.38
N PHE A 97 13.50 3.02 13.85
CA PHE A 97 13.14 3.30 12.46
C PHE A 97 11.90 4.18 12.37
N SER A 98 12.10 5.51 12.28
CA SER A 98 11.00 6.45 12.11
C SER A 98 10.35 6.33 10.73
N TRP A 99 9.02 6.26 10.71
CA TRP A 99 8.20 6.33 9.51
C TRP A 99 8.06 7.78 9.04
N ARG A 100 7.79 8.68 9.98
CA ARG A 100 7.56 10.09 9.71
C ARG A 100 8.76 10.78 9.07
N ASP A 101 9.96 10.46 9.54
CA ASP A 101 11.21 11.01 9.00
C ASP A 101 11.75 10.26 7.78
N GLY A 102 11.19 9.10 7.44
CA GLY A 102 11.41 8.38 6.19
C GLY A 102 10.70 9.07 5.01
N HIS A 103 10.79 8.48 3.81
CA HIS A 103 10.17 9.06 2.60
C HIS A 103 8.64 9.12 2.64
N TYR A 104 7.97 8.48 3.61
CA TYR A 104 6.52 8.68 3.83
C TYR A 104 6.14 10.13 4.15
N HIS A 105 7.09 10.95 4.60
CA HIS A 105 6.82 12.39 4.77
C HIS A 105 6.38 13.08 3.47
N ASP A 106 6.68 12.50 2.30
CA ASP A 106 6.25 13.01 1.00
C ASP A 106 4.75 12.86 0.77
N LEU A 107 4.10 11.95 1.49
CA LEU A 107 2.65 11.74 1.45
C LEU A 107 1.89 12.66 2.42
N ILE A 108 2.55 13.26 3.43
CA ILE A 108 1.90 14.11 4.43
C ILE A 108 1.12 15.28 3.80
N PRO A 109 1.59 15.95 2.73
CA PRO A 109 0.84 17.00 2.08
C PRO A 109 -0.53 16.59 1.53
N PHE A 110 -0.73 15.30 1.32
CA PHE A 110 -1.99 14.70 0.90
C PHE A 110 -2.73 14.04 2.07
N LEU A 111 -2.07 13.12 2.78
CA LEU A 111 -2.69 12.31 3.82
C LEU A 111 -2.85 13.05 5.17
N GLY A 112 -1.98 14.01 5.46
CA GLY A 112 -1.91 14.62 6.78
C GLY A 112 -1.18 13.74 7.80
N ASP A 113 -1.59 13.85 9.07
CA ASP A 113 -1.04 13.11 10.21
C ASP A 113 -1.82 11.79 10.44
N GLY A 114 -1.99 11.00 9.37
CA GLY A 114 -2.63 9.69 9.44
C GLY A 114 -1.66 8.57 9.80
N LEU A 115 -2.18 7.35 9.94
CA LEU A 115 -1.48 6.19 10.50
C LEU A 115 -0.14 5.87 9.80
N LEU A 116 0.02 6.17 8.52
CA LEU A 116 1.25 5.95 7.75
C LEU A 116 2.34 6.99 8.00
N SER A 117 1.99 8.15 8.55
CA SER A 117 2.88 9.32 8.65
C SER A 117 3.20 9.75 10.07
N ILE A 118 2.82 8.97 11.07
CA ILE A 118 3.00 9.24 12.50
C ILE A 118 3.78 8.13 13.18
N ASP A 119 4.45 8.45 14.29
CA ASP A 119 5.26 7.53 15.11
C ASP A 119 4.83 7.54 16.57
N GLY A 120 5.44 6.67 17.37
CA GLY A 120 5.36 6.65 18.83
C GLY A 120 3.94 6.44 19.37
N ASP A 121 3.65 7.05 20.51
CA ASP A 121 2.39 6.89 21.24
C ASP A 121 1.19 7.38 20.43
N PHE A 122 1.35 8.44 19.65
CA PHE A 122 0.29 8.97 18.80
C PHE A 122 -0.14 7.96 17.72
N HIS A 123 0.82 7.25 17.11
CA HIS A 123 0.50 6.14 16.22
C HIS A 123 -0.21 5.00 16.95
N TRP A 124 0.30 4.59 18.10
CA TRP A 124 -0.25 3.48 18.86
C TRP A 124 -1.71 3.73 19.25
N GLN A 125 -2.00 4.94 19.73
CA GLN A 125 -3.36 5.34 20.12
C GLN A 125 -4.29 5.44 18.92
N SER A 126 -3.85 6.11 17.84
CA SER A 126 -4.64 6.19 16.60
C SER A 126 -4.96 4.80 16.05
N ARG A 127 -3.97 3.89 16.06
CA ARG A 127 -4.17 2.51 15.64
C ARG A 127 -5.18 1.78 16.53
N ARG A 128 -5.05 1.91 17.86
CA ARG A 128 -5.95 1.28 18.83
C ARG A 128 -7.40 1.73 18.64
N ALA A 129 -7.62 3.01 18.39
CA ALA A 129 -8.94 3.57 18.12
C ALA A 129 -9.62 2.95 16.89
N MET A 130 -8.84 2.60 15.86
CA MET A 130 -9.37 2.06 14.59
C MET A 130 -9.48 0.52 14.57
N LEU A 131 -8.69 -0.19 15.40
CA LEU A 131 -8.63 -1.66 15.39
C LEU A 131 -10.00 -2.37 15.45
N PRO A 132 -10.99 -1.90 16.24
CA PRO A 132 -12.29 -2.58 16.33
C PRO A 132 -12.99 -2.72 14.98
N MET A 133 -12.79 -1.78 14.05
CA MET A 133 -13.37 -1.86 12.70
C MET A 133 -12.80 -3.01 11.86
N PHE A 134 -11.57 -3.43 12.15
CA PHE A 134 -10.87 -4.49 11.43
C PHE A 134 -10.95 -5.85 12.14
N HIS A 135 -11.83 -5.99 13.16
CA HIS A 135 -12.14 -7.27 13.77
C HIS A 135 -13.03 -8.12 12.84
N ARG A 136 -12.95 -9.44 13.03
CA ARG A 136 -13.60 -10.43 12.18
C ARG A 136 -15.08 -10.18 11.95
N GLU A 137 -15.83 -9.85 13.01
CA GLU A 137 -17.28 -9.63 12.93
C GLU A 137 -17.63 -8.43 12.03
N ARG A 138 -16.86 -7.35 12.11
CA ARG A 138 -17.06 -6.15 11.30
C ARG A 138 -16.73 -6.40 9.83
N ILE A 139 -15.65 -7.14 9.56
CA ILE A 139 -15.28 -7.56 8.21
C ILE A 139 -16.37 -8.46 7.62
N ALA A 140 -16.88 -9.42 8.39
CA ALA A 140 -17.98 -10.30 7.96
C ALA A 140 -19.25 -9.50 7.63
N ALA A 141 -19.59 -8.50 8.43
CA ALA A 141 -20.71 -7.61 8.14
C ALA A 141 -20.52 -6.82 6.83
N SER A 142 -19.27 -6.41 6.52
CA SER A 142 -18.95 -5.70 5.29
C SER A 142 -18.93 -6.59 4.04
N GLN A 143 -18.81 -7.92 4.19
CA GLN A 143 -18.71 -8.83 3.02
C GLN A 143 -19.94 -8.80 2.13
N LYS A 144 -21.15 -8.71 2.72
CA LYS A 144 -22.37 -8.62 1.90
C LYS A 144 -22.32 -7.40 1.00
N LEU A 145 -21.91 -6.25 1.53
CA LEU A 145 -21.76 -5.03 0.76
C LEU A 145 -20.70 -5.19 -0.34
N MET A 146 -19.56 -5.82 -0.02
CA MET A 146 -18.53 -6.10 -1.03
C MET A 146 -19.08 -6.96 -2.17
N VAL A 147 -19.84 -8.02 -1.85
CA VAL A 147 -20.47 -8.89 -2.86
C VAL A 147 -21.46 -8.09 -3.71
N ASP A 148 -22.35 -7.32 -3.09
CA ASP A 148 -23.36 -6.53 -3.80
C ASP A 148 -22.70 -5.52 -4.76
N GLU A 149 -21.61 -4.83 -4.34
CA GLU A 149 -20.85 -3.90 -5.20
C GLU A 149 -20.16 -4.61 -6.37
N VAL A 150 -19.54 -5.76 -6.10
CA VAL A 150 -18.85 -6.55 -7.14
C VAL A 150 -19.84 -7.06 -8.17
N GLU A 151 -20.97 -7.64 -7.75
CA GLU A 151 -22.01 -8.13 -8.67
C GLU A 151 -22.59 -7.00 -9.50
N ALA A 152 -22.90 -5.84 -8.89
CA ALA A 152 -23.38 -4.66 -9.62
C ALA A 152 -22.33 -4.15 -10.63
N ALA A 153 -21.05 -4.12 -10.28
CA ALA A 153 -19.98 -3.72 -11.19
C ALA A 153 -19.78 -4.70 -12.35
N MET A 154 -20.11 -5.99 -12.16
CA MET A 154 -20.00 -7.05 -13.16
C MET A 154 -21.27 -7.25 -13.99
N ASP A 155 -22.37 -6.57 -13.70
CA ASP A 155 -23.68 -6.79 -14.34
C ASP A 155 -23.63 -6.68 -15.86
N ARG A 156 -22.75 -5.85 -16.41
CA ARG A 156 -22.56 -5.63 -17.85
C ARG A 156 -21.54 -6.56 -18.49
N TRP A 157 -20.86 -7.40 -17.72
CA TRP A 157 -19.83 -8.29 -18.26
C TRP A 157 -20.47 -9.44 -19.05
N HIS A 158 -19.95 -9.68 -20.26
CA HIS A 158 -20.39 -10.77 -21.14
C HIS A 158 -19.22 -11.34 -21.93
N ASP A 159 -19.41 -12.51 -22.51
CA ASP A 159 -18.39 -13.15 -23.36
C ASP A 159 -17.96 -12.25 -24.52
N GLY A 160 -16.65 -12.18 -24.74
CA GLY A 160 -16.02 -11.33 -25.76
C GLY A 160 -15.89 -9.85 -25.37
N MET A 161 -16.40 -9.42 -24.22
CA MET A 161 -16.23 -8.03 -23.76
C MET A 161 -14.76 -7.73 -23.47
N ARG A 162 -14.31 -6.55 -23.84
CA ARG A 162 -13.00 -6.00 -23.45
C ARG A 162 -13.10 -5.18 -22.20
N VAL A 163 -12.24 -5.47 -21.23
CA VAL A 163 -12.19 -4.77 -19.91
C VAL A 163 -10.75 -4.47 -19.58
N ASP A 164 -10.49 -3.28 -19.06
CA ASP A 164 -9.27 -3.01 -18.30
C ASP A 164 -9.53 -3.37 -16.83
N VAL A 165 -9.04 -4.53 -16.41
CA VAL A 165 -9.26 -5.05 -15.05
C VAL A 165 -8.66 -4.11 -14.00
N TYR A 166 -7.52 -3.48 -14.30
CA TYR A 166 -6.88 -2.55 -13.36
C TYR A 166 -7.76 -1.31 -13.12
N ALA A 167 -8.25 -0.69 -14.20
CA ALA A 167 -9.12 0.49 -14.09
C ALA A 167 -10.47 0.13 -13.44
N TRP A 168 -11.06 -1.00 -13.82
CA TRP A 168 -12.32 -1.48 -13.26
C TRP A 168 -12.20 -1.78 -11.75
N THR A 169 -11.16 -2.50 -11.34
CA THR A 169 -10.94 -2.79 -9.91
C THR A 169 -10.67 -1.53 -9.12
N ARG A 170 -10.02 -0.55 -9.74
CA ARG A 170 -9.69 0.73 -9.10
C ARG A 170 -10.94 1.50 -8.71
N GLU A 171 -11.92 1.59 -9.60
CA GLU A 171 -13.22 2.20 -9.31
C GLU A 171 -13.97 1.41 -8.24
N LEU A 172 -14.02 0.08 -8.37
CA LEU A 172 -14.72 -0.80 -7.44
C LEU A 172 -14.14 -0.73 -6.01
N ALA A 173 -12.82 -0.82 -5.85
CA ALA A 173 -12.16 -0.76 -4.55
C ALA A 173 -12.40 0.57 -3.83
N LEU A 174 -12.43 1.68 -4.56
CA LEU A 174 -12.77 2.98 -3.97
C LEU A 174 -14.22 3.02 -3.48
N ARG A 175 -15.17 2.50 -4.26
CA ARG A 175 -16.59 2.41 -3.89
C ARG A 175 -16.78 1.56 -2.63
N ILE A 176 -16.13 0.39 -2.60
CA ILE A 176 -16.17 -0.51 -1.43
C ILE A 176 -15.59 0.20 -0.20
N ALA A 177 -14.42 0.84 -0.31
CA ALA A 177 -13.79 1.56 0.80
C ALA A 177 -14.70 2.69 1.33
N MET A 178 -15.28 3.50 0.44
CA MET A 178 -16.18 4.60 0.83
C MET A 178 -17.41 4.07 1.59
N ARG A 179 -18.06 3.03 1.08
CA ARG A 179 -19.27 2.48 1.70
C ARG A 179 -18.99 1.64 2.94
N ALA A 180 -18.04 0.71 2.86
CA ALA A 180 -17.79 -0.26 3.93
C ALA A 180 -17.03 0.33 5.12
N LEU A 181 -16.06 1.23 4.87
CA LEU A 181 -15.26 1.81 5.95
C LEU A 181 -15.83 3.11 6.48
N PHE A 182 -16.44 3.93 5.61
CA PHE A 182 -16.86 5.28 6.01
C PHE A 182 -18.36 5.54 5.93
N GLY A 183 -19.16 4.54 5.49
CA GLY A 183 -20.61 4.71 5.32
C GLY A 183 -20.96 5.86 4.37
N MET A 184 -20.06 6.24 3.49
CA MET A 184 -20.23 7.31 2.51
C MET A 184 -20.74 6.73 1.20
N ASP A 185 -21.80 7.33 0.66
CA ASP A 185 -22.32 6.94 -0.65
C ASP A 185 -21.50 7.64 -1.77
N PRO A 186 -20.73 6.90 -2.58
CA PRO A 186 -19.95 7.48 -3.68
C PRO A 186 -20.84 8.13 -4.76
N ASP A 187 -22.09 7.67 -4.91
CA ASP A 187 -23.04 8.19 -5.89
C ASP A 187 -23.80 9.42 -5.37
N ARG A 188 -23.68 9.72 -4.08
CA ARG A 188 -24.24 10.92 -3.48
C ARG A 188 -23.33 12.10 -3.77
N ALA A 189 -23.36 12.56 -5.02
CA ALA A 189 -22.66 13.77 -5.39
C ALA A 189 -23.08 14.91 -4.42
N THR A 190 -22.14 15.37 -3.59
CA THR A 190 -22.27 16.75 -3.12
C THR A 190 -22.23 17.59 -4.39
N ALA A 191 -23.15 18.53 -4.58
CA ALA A 191 -23.40 19.22 -5.83
C ALA A 191 -22.17 19.92 -6.47
N ARG A 192 -20.97 19.72 -5.95
CA ARG A 192 -19.71 20.37 -6.35
C ARG A 192 -18.56 19.41 -6.69
N HIS A 193 -18.43 18.25 -6.05
CA HIS A 193 -17.23 17.41 -6.19
C HIS A 193 -17.58 15.93 -6.26
N ASP A 194 -16.98 15.24 -7.22
CA ASP A 194 -16.97 13.79 -7.31
C ASP A 194 -15.75 13.27 -6.51
N ALA A 195 -16.01 12.58 -5.39
CA ALA A 195 -14.97 12.10 -4.49
C ALA A 195 -13.99 11.15 -5.19
N ALA A 196 -14.48 10.30 -6.11
CA ALA A 196 -13.64 9.36 -6.85
C ALA A 196 -12.70 10.11 -7.79
N HIS A 197 -13.23 11.07 -8.54
CA HIS A 197 -12.42 11.91 -9.44
C HIS A 197 -11.35 12.69 -8.68
N GLU A 198 -11.72 13.35 -7.59
CA GLU A 198 -10.78 14.14 -6.78
C GLU A 198 -9.69 13.28 -6.15
N PHE A 199 -10.04 12.07 -5.72
CA PHE A 199 -9.09 11.14 -5.16
C PHE A 199 -8.08 10.66 -6.22
N GLU A 200 -8.55 10.33 -7.43
CA GLU A 200 -7.71 9.94 -8.55
C GLU A 200 -6.79 11.07 -9.03
N GLU A 201 -7.29 12.30 -9.12
CA GLU A 201 -6.45 13.47 -9.48
C GLU A 201 -5.36 13.70 -8.43
N ALA A 202 -5.68 13.57 -7.15
CA ALA A 202 -4.71 13.72 -6.08
C ALA A 202 -3.63 12.63 -6.13
N LEU A 203 -4.01 11.35 -6.28
CA LEU A 203 -3.07 10.23 -6.40
C LEU A 203 -2.22 10.28 -7.66
N GLY A 204 -2.79 10.78 -8.75
CA GLY A 204 -2.11 10.95 -10.03
C GLY A 204 -0.84 11.80 -9.95
N PHE A 205 -0.67 12.63 -8.91
CA PHE A 205 0.55 13.39 -8.67
C PHE A 205 1.80 12.50 -8.57
N TRP A 206 1.73 11.40 -7.79
CA TRP A 206 2.89 10.50 -7.62
C TRP A 206 3.17 9.60 -8.82
N SER A 207 2.23 9.48 -9.74
CA SER A 207 2.43 8.77 -11.01
C SER A 207 3.11 9.62 -12.09
N LYS A 208 3.32 10.93 -11.86
CA LYS A 208 4.02 11.82 -12.79
C LYS A 208 5.53 11.63 -12.73
N ASP A 209 6.22 12.02 -13.79
CA ASP A 209 7.67 12.08 -13.80
C ASP A 209 8.21 12.93 -12.65
N TYR A 210 9.32 12.50 -12.04
CA TYR A 210 9.89 13.14 -10.86
C TYR A 210 10.13 14.65 -11.03
N ILE A 211 10.57 15.10 -12.22
CA ILE A 211 10.77 16.53 -12.51
C ILE A 211 9.46 17.30 -12.38
N LEU A 212 8.35 16.74 -12.88
CA LEU A 212 7.03 17.35 -12.78
C LEU A 212 6.54 17.41 -11.32
N GLN A 213 6.92 16.43 -10.51
CA GLN A 213 6.60 16.44 -9.07
C GLN A 213 7.36 17.54 -8.30
N LEU A 214 8.50 18.02 -8.80
CA LEU A 214 9.26 19.12 -8.20
C LEU A 214 8.66 20.50 -8.52
N MET A 215 7.81 20.61 -9.54
CA MET A 215 7.25 21.90 -9.95
C MET A 215 6.24 22.44 -8.93
N ARG A 216 6.35 23.74 -8.64
CA ARG A 216 5.45 24.47 -7.74
C ARG A 216 4.87 25.67 -8.46
N GLY A 217 3.70 26.13 -8.01
CA GLY A 217 2.99 27.29 -8.56
C GLY A 217 1.70 26.91 -9.31
N PRO A 218 0.96 27.90 -9.82
CA PRO A 218 -0.31 27.67 -10.52
C PRO A 218 -0.15 26.75 -11.75
N GLY A 219 -1.15 25.88 -11.98
CA GLY A 219 -1.17 24.97 -13.12
C GLY A 219 -0.26 23.75 -13.04
N THR A 220 0.61 23.66 -12.03
CA THR A 220 1.50 22.50 -11.84
C THR A 220 0.74 21.27 -11.31
N PRO A 221 1.29 20.04 -11.47
CA PRO A 221 0.72 18.85 -10.85
C PRO A 221 0.56 18.98 -9.34
N TRP A 222 1.47 19.67 -8.66
CA TRP A 222 1.37 19.98 -7.23
C TRP A 222 0.12 20.82 -6.90
N ALA A 223 -0.13 21.88 -7.68
CA ALA A 223 -1.28 22.75 -7.45
C ALA A 223 -2.61 22.00 -7.66
N ARG A 224 -2.67 21.11 -8.67
CA ARG A 224 -3.84 20.26 -8.91
C ARG A 224 -4.07 19.27 -7.76
N MET A 225 -3.04 18.57 -7.34
CA MET A 225 -3.11 17.66 -6.18
C MET A 225 -3.60 18.39 -4.93
N GLN A 226 -3.11 19.61 -4.66
CA GLN A 226 -3.54 20.41 -3.51
C GLN A 226 -5.00 20.92 -3.67
N ALA A 227 -5.47 21.16 -4.88
CA ALA A 227 -6.86 21.51 -5.14
C ALA A 227 -7.77 20.29 -4.89
N ALA A 228 -7.45 19.17 -5.48
CA ALA A 228 -8.17 17.91 -5.27
C ALA A 228 -8.24 17.51 -3.78
N ARG A 229 -7.12 17.67 -3.06
CA ARG A 229 -7.08 17.45 -1.62
C ARG A 229 -8.09 18.35 -0.87
N ARG A 230 -8.15 19.65 -1.18
CA ARG A 230 -9.11 20.56 -0.53
C ARG A 230 -10.56 20.15 -0.80
N ASN A 231 -10.85 19.71 -2.02
CA ASN A 231 -12.18 19.23 -2.39
C ASN A 231 -12.56 17.96 -1.60
N LEU A 232 -11.62 17.04 -1.43
CA LEU A 232 -11.80 15.87 -0.56
C LEU A 232 -11.96 16.25 0.92
N ASP A 233 -11.22 17.25 1.40
CA ASP A 233 -11.37 17.77 2.76
C ASP A 233 -12.79 18.31 2.98
N GLU A 234 -13.36 19.05 2.02
CA GLU A 234 -14.73 19.56 2.08
C GLU A 234 -15.76 18.42 2.19
N ILE A 235 -15.58 17.33 1.42
CA ILE A 235 -16.46 16.16 1.48
C ILE A 235 -16.41 15.50 2.88
N VAL A 236 -15.20 15.25 3.39
CA VAL A 236 -15.03 14.59 4.70
C VAL A 236 -15.57 15.48 5.83
N TYR A 237 -15.25 16.78 5.85
CA TYR A 237 -15.73 17.68 6.90
C TYR A 237 -17.25 17.91 6.82
N ALA A 238 -17.85 17.92 5.64
CA ALA A 238 -19.29 17.99 5.49
C ALA A 238 -19.98 16.76 6.11
N GLU A 239 -19.45 15.56 5.90
CA GLU A 239 -19.97 14.33 6.49
C GLU A 239 -19.79 14.31 8.02
N LEU A 240 -18.63 14.71 8.54
CA LEU A 240 -18.42 14.87 9.99
C LEU A 240 -19.43 15.83 10.62
N THR A 241 -19.64 16.98 9.98
CA THR A 241 -20.61 18.00 10.45
C THR A 241 -22.04 17.44 10.46
N ARG A 242 -22.42 16.73 9.40
CA ARG A 242 -23.74 16.11 9.28
C ARG A 242 -23.99 15.11 10.42
N ARG A 243 -23.05 14.19 10.66
CA ARG A 243 -23.16 13.15 11.70
C ARG A 243 -23.24 13.76 13.10
N ARG A 244 -22.42 14.77 13.40
CA ARG A 244 -22.49 15.47 14.69
C ARG A 244 -23.82 16.20 14.88
N ALA A 245 -24.35 16.79 13.82
CA ALA A 245 -25.63 17.51 13.90
C ALA A 245 -26.84 16.56 14.07
N SER A 246 -26.79 15.36 13.45
CA SER A 246 -27.86 14.36 13.60
C SER A 246 -27.77 13.56 14.89
N GLY A 247 -26.60 13.49 15.53
CA GLY A 247 -26.33 12.58 16.63
C GLY A 247 -26.26 11.10 16.21
N GLU A 248 -26.37 10.80 14.92
CA GLU A 248 -26.29 9.46 14.35
C GLU A 248 -24.89 9.27 13.74
N HIS A 249 -23.99 8.63 14.46
CA HIS A 249 -22.61 8.48 14.01
C HIS A 249 -22.41 7.30 13.04
N GLY A 250 -23.27 6.29 13.08
CA GLY A 250 -23.19 5.10 12.23
C GLY A 250 -22.27 4.01 12.79
N ASP A 251 -22.38 2.80 12.21
CA ASP A 251 -21.62 1.60 12.65
C ASP A 251 -20.33 1.39 11.85
N ASP A 252 -19.88 2.40 11.09
CA ASP A 252 -18.68 2.39 10.29
C ASP A 252 -17.47 2.99 11.04
N LEU A 253 -16.31 3.02 10.38
CA LEU A 253 -15.08 3.57 10.97
C LEU A 253 -15.21 5.06 11.33
N LEU A 254 -15.93 5.84 10.52
CA LEU A 254 -16.11 7.27 10.79
C LEU A 254 -16.93 7.47 12.08
N GLY A 255 -17.99 6.66 12.26
CA GLY A 255 -18.77 6.64 13.51
C GLY A 255 -17.91 6.22 14.71
N LEU A 256 -17.13 5.16 14.57
CA LEU A 256 -16.21 4.70 15.60
C LEU A 256 -15.22 5.79 16.02
N LEU A 257 -14.66 6.54 15.06
CA LEU A 257 -13.72 7.63 15.33
C LEU A 257 -14.40 8.84 15.97
N LEU A 258 -15.67 9.13 15.63
CA LEU A 258 -16.47 10.15 16.27
C LEU A 258 -16.83 9.79 17.72
N ASP A 259 -17.11 8.51 17.98
CA ASP A 259 -17.48 7.99 19.29
C ASP A 259 -16.27 7.71 20.19
N THR A 260 -15.06 7.76 19.65
CA THR A 260 -13.86 7.60 20.45
C THR A 260 -13.75 8.75 21.46
N GLN A 261 -14.49 8.59 22.53
CA GLN A 261 -14.29 9.32 23.79
C GLN A 261 -13.36 8.46 24.61
N ASP A 262 -12.19 8.92 24.75
CA ASP A 262 -11.15 8.22 25.42
C ASP A 262 -11.46 8.02 26.90
N GLY A 263 -11.51 6.77 27.35
CA GLY A 263 -11.33 6.43 28.75
C GLY A 263 -9.95 6.88 29.27
N ASP A 264 -9.02 7.17 28.36
CA ASP A 264 -7.66 7.63 28.61
C ASP A 264 -7.42 9.10 28.16
N GLY A 265 -8.42 9.87 27.73
CA GLY A 265 -8.36 11.30 27.42
C GLY A 265 -8.03 11.68 25.98
N LEU A 266 -8.06 10.76 24.96
CA LEU A 266 -7.82 11.08 23.55
C LEU A 266 -9.13 11.41 22.80
N THR A 267 -9.52 12.65 22.79
CA THR A 267 -10.52 13.12 21.81
C THR A 267 -9.83 13.42 20.49
N LEU A 268 -10.12 12.63 19.45
CA LEU A 268 -9.62 12.89 18.10
C LEU A 268 -10.28 14.16 17.55
N SER A 269 -9.46 15.13 17.14
CA SER A 269 -9.98 16.32 16.44
C SER A 269 -10.50 15.94 15.05
N ASP A 270 -11.41 16.73 14.48
CA ASP A 270 -11.92 16.54 13.12
C ASP A 270 -10.79 16.46 12.09
N ARG A 271 -9.71 17.21 12.29
CA ARG A 271 -8.50 17.12 11.47
C ARG A 271 -7.86 15.75 11.55
N HIS A 272 -7.71 15.17 12.75
CA HIS A 272 -7.12 13.84 12.90
C HIS A 272 -8.01 12.76 12.29
N ILE A 273 -9.33 12.85 12.48
CA ILE A 273 -10.29 11.92 11.86
C ILE A 273 -10.18 12.01 10.33
N ARG A 274 -10.17 13.22 9.77
CA ARG A 274 -9.97 13.45 8.35
C ARG A 274 -8.66 12.84 7.84
N ASP A 275 -7.55 13.00 8.56
CA ASP A 275 -6.23 12.46 8.18
C ASP A 275 -6.22 10.92 8.20
N GLN A 276 -6.94 10.28 9.13
CA GLN A 276 -7.14 8.83 9.13
C GLN A 276 -8.00 8.37 7.94
N VAL A 277 -9.10 9.06 7.64
CA VAL A 277 -9.96 8.77 6.48
C VAL A 277 -9.13 8.79 5.19
N MET A 278 -8.38 9.87 4.94
CA MET A 278 -7.53 10.01 3.76
C MET A 278 -6.47 8.91 3.67
N THR A 279 -5.86 8.57 4.82
CA THR A 279 -4.84 7.52 4.88
C THR A 279 -5.41 6.15 4.55
N LEU A 280 -6.59 5.82 5.06
CA LEU A 280 -7.22 4.51 4.82
C LEU A 280 -7.84 4.40 3.44
N MET A 281 -8.40 5.48 2.89
CA MET A 281 -8.82 5.51 1.48
C MET A 281 -7.62 5.22 0.55
N PHE A 282 -6.50 5.90 0.78
CA PHE A 282 -5.26 5.65 0.03
C PHE A 282 -4.79 4.21 0.17
N ALA A 283 -4.70 3.70 1.40
CA ALA A 283 -4.14 2.39 1.68
C ALA A 283 -5.00 1.24 1.13
N GLY A 284 -6.32 1.34 1.22
CA GLY A 284 -7.26 0.29 0.79
C GLY A 284 -7.45 0.24 -0.72
N HIS A 285 -7.49 1.40 -1.38
CA HIS A 285 -7.80 1.50 -2.79
C HIS A 285 -6.70 0.94 -3.72
N ASP A 286 -5.49 1.50 -3.65
CA ASP A 286 -4.44 1.22 -4.65
C ASP A 286 -3.81 -0.19 -4.45
N THR A 287 -3.76 -0.69 -3.22
CA THR A 287 -3.16 -2.00 -2.89
C THR A 287 -4.04 -3.17 -3.33
N THR A 288 -5.34 -3.13 -3.06
CA THR A 288 -6.32 -4.12 -3.52
C THR A 288 -6.35 -4.16 -5.05
N THR A 289 -6.46 -3.00 -5.69
CA THR A 289 -6.44 -2.86 -7.15
C THR A 289 -5.22 -3.52 -7.78
N SER A 290 -4.04 -3.23 -7.24
CA SER A 290 -2.78 -3.81 -7.71
C SER A 290 -2.78 -5.34 -7.58
N THR A 291 -3.17 -5.86 -6.43
CA THR A 291 -3.16 -7.31 -6.16
C THR A 291 -4.12 -8.05 -7.10
N VAL A 292 -5.35 -7.55 -7.27
CA VAL A 292 -6.34 -8.17 -8.19
C VAL A 292 -5.81 -8.16 -9.63
N ALA A 293 -5.25 -7.05 -10.08
CA ALA A 293 -4.72 -6.97 -11.45
C ALA A 293 -3.57 -7.96 -11.67
N PHE A 294 -2.61 -8.05 -10.74
CA PHE A 294 -1.50 -9.01 -10.88
C PHE A 294 -1.96 -10.46 -10.72
N LEU A 295 -2.94 -10.75 -9.87
CA LEU A 295 -3.54 -12.08 -9.76
C LEU A 295 -4.11 -12.53 -11.12
N PHE A 296 -4.93 -11.71 -11.74
CA PHE A 296 -5.53 -12.05 -13.04
C PHE A 296 -4.51 -12.04 -14.19
N TYR A 297 -3.47 -11.22 -14.08
CA TYR A 297 -2.34 -11.31 -15.00
C TYR A 297 -1.64 -12.66 -14.93
N GLU A 298 -1.34 -13.18 -13.74
CA GLU A 298 -0.70 -14.47 -13.58
C GLU A 298 -1.64 -15.64 -13.93
N LEU A 299 -2.92 -15.57 -13.58
CA LEU A 299 -3.89 -16.59 -14.00
C LEU A 299 -4.05 -16.65 -15.53
N ALA A 300 -4.06 -15.51 -16.20
CA ALA A 300 -4.15 -15.46 -17.67
C ALA A 300 -2.86 -15.96 -18.37
N ARG A 301 -1.70 -15.86 -17.71
CA ARG A 301 -0.43 -16.43 -18.21
C ARG A 301 -0.29 -17.92 -17.96
N ASN A 302 -1.06 -18.46 -17.02
CA ASN A 302 -1.05 -19.86 -16.62
C ASN A 302 -2.44 -20.48 -16.89
N PRO A 303 -2.84 -20.60 -18.19
CA PRO A 303 -4.16 -21.08 -18.55
C PRO A 303 -4.41 -22.49 -18.01
N GLY A 304 -5.60 -22.72 -17.47
CA GLY A 304 -5.99 -23.98 -16.84
C GLY A 304 -5.64 -24.07 -15.35
N LEU A 305 -4.79 -23.20 -14.81
CA LEU A 305 -4.45 -23.22 -13.37
C LEU A 305 -5.71 -23.04 -12.51
N ALA A 306 -6.55 -22.05 -12.83
CA ALA A 306 -7.80 -21.81 -12.11
C ALA A 306 -8.88 -22.91 -12.31
N ASP A 307 -8.68 -23.82 -13.27
CA ASP A 307 -9.59 -24.94 -13.55
C ASP A 307 -9.08 -26.26 -12.94
N ALA A 308 -7.88 -26.27 -12.38
CA ALA A 308 -7.31 -27.43 -11.72
C ALA A 308 -8.12 -27.81 -10.47
N ALA A 309 -8.30 -29.11 -10.23
CA ALA A 309 -9.13 -29.60 -9.13
C ALA A 309 -8.57 -29.25 -7.73
N ASP A 310 -7.30 -28.99 -7.66
CA ASP A 310 -6.55 -28.62 -6.46
C ASP A 310 -6.23 -27.10 -6.41
N PHE A 311 -6.86 -26.29 -7.26
CA PHE A 311 -6.67 -24.85 -7.25
C PHE A 311 -7.16 -24.24 -5.95
N ASP A 312 -6.25 -23.52 -5.28
CA ASP A 312 -6.55 -22.75 -4.06
C ASP A 312 -6.31 -21.26 -4.33
N LEU A 313 -7.38 -20.49 -4.29
CA LEU A 313 -7.34 -19.05 -4.56
C LEU A 313 -6.51 -18.30 -3.51
N ASP A 314 -6.57 -18.71 -2.26
CA ASP A 314 -5.87 -18.00 -1.18
C ASP A 314 -4.35 -18.20 -1.31
N LEU A 315 -3.90 -19.39 -1.72
CA LEU A 315 -2.50 -19.63 -2.07
C LEU A 315 -2.07 -18.82 -3.31
N ALA A 316 -2.94 -18.69 -4.31
CA ALA A 316 -2.67 -17.88 -5.49
C ALA A 316 -2.57 -16.38 -5.16
N VAL A 317 -3.37 -15.89 -4.21
CA VAL A 317 -3.29 -14.51 -3.70
C VAL A 317 -1.98 -14.30 -2.93
N ASP A 318 -1.59 -15.24 -2.05
CA ASP A 318 -0.33 -15.15 -1.31
C ASP A 318 0.89 -15.12 -2.27
N GLU A 319 0.90 -15.96 -3.32
CA GLU A 319 1.97 -15.96 -4.33
C GLU A 319 1.96 -14.68 -5.17
N THR A 320 0.79 -14.14 -5.47
CA THR A 320 0.67 -12.82 -6.14
C THR A 320 1.28 -11.72 -5.27
N LEU A 321 0.98 -11.70 -3.99
CA LEU A 321 1.55 -10.74 -3.02
C LEU A 321 3.06 -10.94 -2.80
N ARG A 322 3.58 -12.14 -2.99
CA ARG A 322 5.02 -12.38 -3.00
C ARG A 322 5.68 -11.77 -4.23
N LEU A 323 5.15 -12.08 -5.42
CA LEU A 323 5.71 -11.59 -6.70
C LEU A 323 5.53 -10.09 -6.87
N TYR A 324 4.40 -9.57 -6.43
CA TYR A 324 3.98 -8.18 -6.67
C TYR A 324 3.43 -7.52 -5.40
N PRO A 325 4.24 -7.38 -4.33
CA PRO A 325 3.77 -6.73 -3.11
C PRO A 325 3.48 -5.25 -3.39
N PRO A 326 2.23 -4.76 -3.23
CA PRO A 326 1.87 -3.39 -3.60
C PRO A 326 2.74 -2.33 -2.91
N ALA A 327 2.96 -2.47 -1.59
CA ALA A 327 3.91 -1.66 -0.83
C ALA A 327 5.32 -2.28 -0.94
N TRP A 328 5.93 -2.14 -2.09
CA TRP A 328 7.17 -2.83 -2.49
C TRP A 328 8.43 -2.38 -1.73
N VAL A 329 8.40 -1.20 -1.13
CA VAL A 329 9.49 -0.62 -0.34
C VAL A 329 8.92 0.00 0.94
N GLY A 330 9.67 -0.14 2.03
CA GLY A 330 9.30 0.44 3.32
C GLY A 330 10.32 1.49 3.76
N PRO A 331 10.12 2.76 3.37
CA PRO A 331 11.04 3.84 3.71
C PRO A 331 10.99 4.17 5.20
N ARG A 332 12.16 4.31 5.78
CA ARG A 332 12.41 4.68 7.17
C ARG A 332 13.53 5.72 7.26
N ARG A 333 13.72 6.23 8.46
CA ARG A 333 14.96 6.93 8.84
C ARG A 333 15.45 6.35 10.17
N SER A 334 16.73 5.99 10.24
CA SER A 334 17.33 5.55 11.50
C SER A 334 17.31 6.70 12.52
N VAL A 335 16.95 6.39 13.75
CA VAL A 335 16.98 7.37 14.87
C VAL A 335 18.39 7.45 15.43
N ALA A 336 18.97 6.32 15.76
CA ALA A 336 20.32 6.18 16.29
C ALA A 336 21.19 5.30 15.37
N PRO A 337 22.53 5.39 15.47
CA PRO A 337 23.43 4.45 14.81
C PRO A 337 23.17 3.03 15.32
N PHE A 338 23.33 2.05 14.43
CA PHE A 338 23.17 0.65 14.78
C PHE A 338 24.14 -0.24 13.98
N GLU A 339 24.24 -1.51 14.34
CA GLU A 339 24.97 -2.52 13.59
C GLU A 339 24.03 -3.65 13.18
N PHE A 340 24.15 -4.10 11.93
CA PHE A 340 23.43 -5.25 11.43
C PHE A 340 24.33 -6.06 10.50
N ALA A 341 24.36 -7.39 10.70
CA ALA A 341 25.19 -8.32 9.94
C ALA A 341 26.70 -7.92 9.88
N GLY A 342 27.24 -7.35 10.98
CA GLY A 342 28.64 -6.88 11.05
C GLY A 342 28.88 -5.56 10.31
N VAL A 343 27.84 -4.87 9.86
CA VAL A 343 27.94 -3.59 9.15
C VAL A 343 27.34 -2.49 10.01
N ALA A 344 28.16 -1.44 10.30
CA ALA A 344 27.70 -0.25 11.01
C ALA A 344 26.86 0.64 10.08
N VAL A 345 25.72 1.10 10.58
CA VAL A 345 24.80 2.01 9.89
C VAL A 345 24.66 3.31 10.70
N PRO A 346 24.85 4.46 10.07
CA PRO A 346 24.72 5.75 10.75
C PRO A 346 23.29 6.02 11.26
N GLY A 347 23.18 6.84 12.31
CA GLY A 347 21.91 7.44 12.72
C GLY A 347 21.52 8.61 11.83
N GLY A 348 20.21 8.91 11.76
CA GLY A 348 19.67 10.04 10.99
C GLY A 348 19.68 9.88 9.47
N VAL A 349 19.96 8.68 8.94
CA VAL A 349 20.02 8.41 7.49
C VAL A 349 18.77 7.69 6.98
N PRO A 350 18.40 7.84 5.68
CA PRO A 350 17.38 7.03 5.07
C PRO A 350 17.78 5.55 5.09
N VAL A 351 16.87 4.71 5.58
CA VAL A 351 16.98 3.24 5.57
C VAL A 351 15.74 2.66 4.93
N GLU A 352 15.89 1.78 3.97
CA GLU A 352 14.78 1.16 3.27
C GLU A 352 14.93 -0.36 3.24
N TYR A 353 13.87 -1.08 3.56
CA TYR A 353 13.74 -2.47 3.16
C TYR A 353 12.86 -2.55 1.92
N SER A 354 13.05 -3.58 1.11
CA SER A 354 12.16 -3.86 -0.01
C SER A 354 11.58 -5.25 0.14
N SER A 355 10.26 -5.31 0.36
CA SER A 355 9.51 -6.56 0.29
C SER A 355 9.66 -7.18 -1.11
N TRP A 356 9.56 -6.37 -2.17
CA TRP A 356 9.68 -6.86 -3.54
C TRP A 356 11.03 -7.52 -3.83
N ALA A 357 12.14 -6.85 -3.51
CA ALA A 357 13.47 -7.45 -3.69
C ALA A 357 13.68 -8.66 -2.76
N SER A 358 13.29 -8.56 -1.48
CA SER A 358 13.43 -9.67 -0.52
C SER A 358 12.61 -10.90 -0.91
N HIS A 359 11.46 -10.72 -1.55
CA HIS A 359 10.62 -11.80 -2.06
C HIS A 359 11.15 -12.42 -3.36
N HIS A 360 12.22 -11.87 -3.95
CA HIS A 360 12.86 -12.40 -5.17
C HIS A 360 14.30 -12.87 -4.95
N LEU A 361 14.75 -12.92 -3.70
CA LEU A 361 16.11 -13.42 -3.41
C LEU A 361 16.20 -14.93 -3.66
N PRO A 362 17.12 -15.40 -4.52
CA PRO A 362 17.26 -16.81 -4.85
C PRO A 362 17.70 -17.65 -3.66
N ASP A 363 18.38 -17.04 -2.67
CA ASP A 363 18.79 -17.70 -1.43
C ASP A 363 17.60 -18.08 -0.53
N VAL A 364 16.43 -17.49 -0.78
CA VAL A 364 15.20 -17.68 0.02
C VAL A 364 14.12 -18.39 -0.78
N TRP A 365 14.02 -18.07 -2.07
CA TRP A 365 12.92 -18.50 -2.94
C TRP A 365 13.48 -19.25 -4.15
N ASP A 366 13.21 -20.53 -4.24
CA ASP A 366 13.49 -21.33 -5.43
C ASP A 366 12.69 -20.79 -6.63
N GLU A 367 13.31 -20.64 -7.80
CA GLU A 367 12.71 -20.03 -8.99
C GLU A 367 11.90 -18.76 -8.65
N PRO A 368 12.57 -17.69 -8.13
CA PRO A 368 11.89 -16.57 -7.47
C PRO A 368 10.94 -15.77 -8.38
N PHE A 369 11.05 -15.90 -9.70
CA PHE A 369 10.19 -15.23 -10.67
C PHE A 369 9.05 -16.10 -11.21
N ALA A 370 8.99 -17.40 -10.83
CA ALA A 370 7.90 -18.28 -11.21
C ALA A 370 6.71 -18.11 -10.28
N PHE A 371 5.49 -18.15 -10.86
CA PHE A 371 4.23 -18.14 -10.11
C PHE A 371 3.93 -19.57 -9.64
N LYS A 372 4.10 -19.83 -8.36
CA LYS A 372 3.97 -21.16 -7.73
C LYS A 372 3.16 -21.06 -6.43
N PRO A 373 1.83 -21.05 -6.48
CA PRO A 373 0.97 -20.95 -5.29
C PRO A 373 1.26 -22.00 -4.22
N GLU A 374 1.68 -23.20 -4.63
CA GLU A 374 2.01 -24.31 -3.73
C GLU A 374 3.16 -24.02 -2.75
N ARG A 375 3.88 -22.90 -2.90
CA ARG A 375 4.87 -22.43 -1.90
C ARG A 375 4.23 -22.13 -0.55
N PHE A 376 2.96 -21.72 -0.58
CA PHE A 376 2.21 -21.33 0.61
C PHE A 376 1.31 -22.45 1.13
N ALA A 377 1.38 -23.65 0.55
CA ALA A 377 0.65 -24.81 1.05
C ALA A 377 1.01 -25.11 2.52
N PRO A 378 0.07 -25.66 3.30
CA PRO A 378 0.32 -26.10 4.69
C PRO A 378 1.59 -26.93 4.80
N GLY A 379 2.42 -26.66 5.81
CA GLY A 379 3.72 -27.29 6.02
C GLY A 379 4.88 -26.66 5.25
N ARG A 380 4.64 -25.98 4.12
CA ARG A 380 5.70 -25.22 3.41
C ARG A 380 5.81 -23.79 3.93
N ARG A 381 4.67 -23.13 4.14
CA ARG A 381 4.61 -21.76 4.67
C ARG A 381 5.33 -21.62 6.01
N GLU A 382 5.16 -22.58 6.90
CA GLU A 382 5.74 -22.59 8.25
C GLU A 382 7.28 -22.80 8.23
N GLN A 383 7.82 -23.31 7.13
CA GLN A 383 9.27 -23.48 6.94
C GLN A 383 9.96 -22.20 6.46
N LEU A 384 9.20 -21.20 6.03
CA LEU A 384 9.79 -19.92 5.60
C LEU A 384 10.50 -19.23 6.78
N PRO A 385 11.70 -18.70 6.59
CA PRO A 385 12.37 -17.89 7.61
C PRO A 385 11.50 -16.70 8.05
N LYS A 386 11.55 -16.34 9.34
CA LYS A 386 10.89 -15.13 9.83
C LYS A 386 11.35 -13.92 9.02
N GLY A 387 10.40 -13.13 8.51
CA GLY A 387 10.69 -11.99 7.65
C GLY A 387 10.89 -12.31 6.16
N ALA A 388 10.78 -13.58 5.74
CA ALA A 388 10.87 -13.96 4.32
C ALA A 388 9.66 -13.42 3.53
N TYR A 389 8.47 -13.49 4.11
CA TYR A 389 7.22 -13.05 3.47
C TYR A 389 6.58 -11.92 4.28
N VAL A 390 6.66 -10.70 3.76
CA VAL A 390 6.24 -9.47 4.47
C VAL A 390 5.43 -8.49 3.60
N PRO A 391 4.44 -8.97 2.81
CA PRO A 391 3.66 -8.08 1.94
C PRO A 391 2.80 -7.07 2.73
N PHE A 392 2.49 -7.40 3.97
CA PHE A 392 1.73 -6.57 4.91
C PHE A 392 2.60 -5.93 6.00
N GLY A 393 3.94 -5.91 5.80
CA GLY A 393 4.87 -5.46 6.82
C GLY A 393 4.99 -6.43 7.99
N GLY A 394 5.20 -5.91 9.21
CA GLY A 394 5.37 -6.74 10.40
C GLY A 394 5.37 -5.96 11.71
N GLY A 395 5.38 -6.69 12.83
CA GLY A 395 5.44 -6.13 14.17
C GLY A 395 4.24 -5.24 14.52
N SER A 396 4.48 -4.19 15.31
CA SER A 396 3.45 -3.24 15.74
C SER A 396 2.87 -2.41 14.58
N ARG A 397 3.52 -2.46 13.41
CA ARG A 397 3.16 -1.73 12.19
C ARG A 397 2.57 -2.64 11.10
N THR A 398 2.27 -3.89 11.40
CA THR A 398 1.56 -4.78 10.47
C THR A 398 0.31 -4.08 9.94
N CYS A 399 0.02 -4.26 8.65
CA CYS A 399 -1.13 -3.64 7.99
C CYS A 399 -2.42 -3.83 8.79
N ILE A 400 -3.07 -2.73 9.16
CA ILE A 400 -4.33 -2.77 9.94
C ILE A 400 -5.46 -3.38 9.11
N GLY A 401 -5.47 -3.11 7.79
CA GLY A 401 -6.48 -3.59 6.85
C GLY A 401 -6.18 -4.95 6.21
N MET A 402 -5.18 -5.70 6.69
CA MET A 402 -4.76 -6.96 6.05
C MET A 402 -5.93 -7.92 5.79
N ARG A 403 -6.72 -8.22 6.81
CA ARG A 403 -7.86 -9.13 6.68
C ARG A 403 -8.98 -8.57 5.81
N PHE A 404 -9.23 -7.25 5.91
CA PHE A 404 -10.21 -6.58 5.07
C PHE A 404 -9.82 -6.64 3.58
N GLY A 405 -8.56 -6.30 3.26
CA GLY A 405 -8.06 -6.38 1.88
C GLY A 405 -8.02 -7.80 1.33
N GLN A 406 -7.64 -8.81 2.14
CA GLN A 406 -7.70 -10.21 1.73
C GLN A 406 -9.14 -10.66 1.44
N ALA A 407 -10.10 -10.27 2.29
CA ALA A 407 -11.52 -10.55 2.06
C ALA A 407 -12.03 -9.89 0.78
N GLU A 408 -11.70 -8.62 0.55
CA GLU A 408 -12.07 -7.86 -0.65
C GLU A 408 -11.50 -8.50 -1.92
N ILE A 409 -10.20 -8.79 -1.95
CA ILE A 409 -9.53 -9.48 -3.06
C ILE A 409 -10.21 -10.83 -3.34
N GLY A 410 -10.47 -11.60 -2.28
CA GLY A 410 -11.13 -12.90 -2.37
C GLY A 410 -12.55 -12.79 -2.94
N VAL A 411 -13.35 -11.82 -2.51
CA VAL A 411 -14.72 -11.59 -3.04
C VAL A 411 -14.66 -11.25 -4.54
N ILE A 412 -13.80 -10.29 -4.92
CA ILE A 412 -13.64 -9.89 -6.32
C ILE A 412 -13.19 -11.07 -7.19
N ALA A 413 -12.14 -11.76 -6.76
CA ALA A 413 -11.57 -12.86 -7.54
C ALA A 413 -12.56 -14.03 -7.69
N ARG A 414 -13.27 -14.42 -6.62
CA ARG A 414 -14.28 -15.48 -6.67
C ARG A 414 -15.46 -15.12 -7.56
N ALA A 415 -15.94 -13.88 -7.50
CA ALA A 415 -17.04 -13.42 -8.36
C ALA A 415 -16.68 -13.54 -9.85
N ILE A 416 -15.46 -13.12 -10.22
CA ILE A 416 -14.98 -13.23 -11.60
C ILE A 416 -14.81 -14.71 -12.00
N LEU A 417 -14.08 -15.51 -11.21
CA LEU A 417 -13.73 -16.89 -11.54
C LEU A 417 -14.93 -17.85 -11.57
N ARG A 418 -16.06 -17.49 -10.96
CA ARG A 418 -17.31 -18.25 -11.05
C ARG A 418 -18.00 -18.15 -12.40
N ARG A 419 -17.78 -17.08 -13.13
CA ARG A 419 -18.53 -16.75 -14.34
C ARG A 419 -17.64 -16.60 -15.56
N PHE A 420 -16.35 -16.29 -15.33
CA PHE A 420 -15.46 -15.85 -16.39
C PHE A 420 -14.03 -16.38 -16.23
N ARG A 421 -13.33 -16.43 -17.37
CA ARG A 421 -11.87 -16.43 -17.48
C ARG A 421 -11.45 -15.18 -18.23
N LEU A 422 -10.24 -14.71 -18.01
CA LEU A 422 -9.75 -13.48 -18.58
C LEU A 422 -8.53 -13.77 -19.45
N ASP A 423 -8.65 -13.50 -20.75
CA ASP A 423 -7.56 -13.63 -21.70
C ASP A 423 -6.84 -12.30 -21.85
N LEU A 424 -5.51 -12.29 -21.72
CA LEU A 424 -4.73 -11.09 -22.04
C LEU A 424 -4.91 -10.70 -23.51
N GLU A 425 -4.94 -9.39 -23.77
CA GLU A 425 -4.92 -8.90 -25.15
C GLU A 425 -3.66 -9.38 -25.88
N PRO A 426 -3.77 -9.77 -27.16
CA PRO A 426 -2.62 -10.24 -27.93
C PRO A 426 -1.47 -9.25 -27.94
N GLY A 427 -0.27 -9.73 -27.60
CA GLY A 427 0.94 -8.90 -27.54
C GLY A 427 1.07 -8.04 -26.29
N TYR A 428 0.16 -8.12 -25.32
CA TYR A 428 0.29 -7.40 -24.06
C TYR A 428 1.58 -7.79 -23.33
N ARG A 429 2.32 -6.76 -22.87
CA ARG A 429 3.51 -6.93 -22.04
C ARG A 429 3.32 -6.12 -20.75
N MET A 430 3.48 -6.78 -19.62
CA MET A 430 3.41 -6.12 -18.33
C MET A 430 4.58 -5.16 -18.15
N HIS A 431 4.24 -3.91 -17.88
CA HIS A 431 5.18 -2.89 -17.40
C HIS A 431 4.72 -2.44 -16.02
N VAL A 432 5.60 -2.57 -15.03
CA VAL A 432 5.26 -2.24 -13.65
C VAL A 432 5.52 -0.76 -13.39
N ARG A 433 4.49 -0.05 -12.93
CA ARG A 433 4.62 1.27 -12.30
C ARG A 433 4.98 1.06 -10.83
N GLN A 434 5.87 1.89 -10.28
CA GLN A 434 6.36 1.71 -8.91
C GLN A 434 5.68 2.63 -7.88
N MET A 435 5.13 3.75 -8.28
CA MET A 435 4.58 4.76 -7.37
C MET A 435 3.13 5.09 -7.70
N PRO A 436 2.29 5.35 -6.70
CA PRO A 436 2.55 5.27 -5.25
C PRO A 436 2.70 3.84 -4.72
N THR A 437 2.10 2.85 -5.38
CA THR A 437 2.29 1.41 -5.19
C THR A 437 2.68 0.76 -6.51
N ILE A 438 3.21 -0.47 -6.51
CA ILE A 438 3.39 -1.16 -7.79
C ILE A 438 2.03 -1.52 -8.38
N GLY A 439 1.94 -1.40 -9.69
CA GLY A 439 0.75 -1.73 -10.47
C GLY A 439 1.04 -1.76 -11.97
N PRO A 440 0.11 -2.26 -12.79
CA PRO A 440 0.24 -2.21 -14.24
C PRO A 440 0.32 -0.76 -14.73
N LYS A 441 1.40 -0.42 -15.42
CA LYS A 441 1.64 0.96 -15.91
C LYS A 441 0.63 1.40 -16.96
N HIS A 442 0.16 0.45 -17.77
CA HIS A 442 -0.74 0.69 -18.91
C HIS A 442 -2.08 -0.03 -18.74
N GLY A 443 -2.52 -0.25 -17.48
CA GLY A 443 -3.70 -1.04 -17.18
C GLY A 443 -3.49 -2.54 -17.43
N LEU A 444 -4.57 -3.32 -17.29
CA LEU A 444 -4.61 -4.74 -17.61
C LEU A 444 -5.77 -5.02 -18.58
N PRO A 445 -5.59 -4.74 -19.88
CA PRO A 445 -6.61 -5.01 -20.87
C PRO A 445 -6.74 -6.52 -21.14
N VAL A 446 -7.97 -7.02 -21.00
CA VAL A 446 -8.32 -8.43 -21.19
C VAL A 446 -9.58 -8.57 -22.03
N THR A 447 -9.75 -9.76 -22.62
CA THR A 447 -11.03 -10.22 -23.17
C THR A 447 -11.68 -11.17 -22.18
N VAL A 448 -12.92 -10.88 -21.79
CA VAL A 448 -13.75 -11.71 -20.90
C VAL A 448 -14.19 -12.95 -21.66
N ARG A 449 -14.06 -14.14 -21.07
CA ARG A 449 -14.55 -15.40 -21.57
C ARG A 449 -15.53 -16.02 -20.58
N ALA A 450 -16.76 -16.26 -21.02
CA ALA A 450 -17.73 -17.00 -20.23
C ALA A 450 -17.19 -18.41 -19.93
N SER A 451 -17.27 -18.85 -18.70
CA SER A 451 -16.78 -20.15 -18.25
C SER A 451 -17.69 -20.74 -17.19
N ALA A 452 -17.66 -22.07 -17.06
CA ALA A 452 -18.20 -22.70 -15.86
C ALA A 452 -17.44 -22.25 -14.61
N PRO A 453 -18.06 -22.31 -13.41
CA PRO A 453 -17.37 -22.03 -12.17
C PRO A 453 -16.10 -22.86 -12.05
N ALA A 454 -15.00 -22.24 -11.60
CA ALA A 454 -13.79 -22.98 -11.29
C ALA A 454 -14.06 -24.04 -10.23
N ALA A 455 -13.44 -25.22 -10.36
CA ALA A 455 -13.61 -26.31 -9.41
C ALA A 455 -13.09 -25.86 -8.03
N GLY A 456 -13.81 -26.20 -6.94
CA GLY A 456 -13.37 -25.92 -5.58
C GLY A 456 -13.61 -24.50 -5.07
N LEU A 457 -14.16 -23.57 -5.85
CA LEU A 457 -14.50 -22.24 -5.36
C LEU A 457 -15.70 -22.27 -4.39
N GLU A 458 -15.46 -22.08 -3.13
CA GLU A 458 -16.50 -21.86 -2.13
C GLU A 458 -17.33 -20.58 -2.42
N PRO A 459 -18.58 -20.47 -1.91
CA PRO A 459 -19.37 -19.24 -2.02
C PRO A 459 -18.60 -18.01 -1.57
N ALA A 460 -18.81 -16.86 -2.23
CA ALA A 460 -18.15 -15.61 -1.88
C ALA A 460 -18.34 -15.18 -0.42
N THR A 461 -19.37 -15.72 0.24
CA THR A 461 -19.72 -15.50 1.64
C THR A 461 -19.00 -16.44 2.64
N ALA A 462 -18.25 -17.46 2.18
CA ALA A 462 -17.60 -18.45 3.04
C ALA A 462 -16.27 -18.02 3.66
N LEU A 463 -15.81 -16.79 3.41
CA LEU A 463 -14.46 -16.29 3.71
C LEU A 463 -14.18 -15.93 5.18
N VAL A 464 -15.13 -16.08 6.11
CA VAL A 464 -14.93 -15.73 7.54
C VAL A 464 -15.34 -16.90 8.42
N ALA A 465 -14.65 -18.00 8.26
CA ALA A 465 -14.62 -19.06 9.28
C ALA A 465 -13.34 -18.96 10.13
#